data_1df95e9d5e136bbfc5b91cb99696e903
#
_entry.id   1df95e9d5e136bbfc5b91cb99696e903
#
_cell.length_a   1.000
_cell.length_b   1.000
_cell.length_c   1.000
_cell.angle_alpha   90.00
_cell.angle_beta   90.00
_cell.angle_gamma   90.00
#
_symmetry.space_group_name_H-M   'P 1'
#
loop_
_entity.id
_entity.type
_entity.pdbx_description
1 polymer ?
#
loop_
_entity_poly.entity_id
_entity_poly.type
_entity_poly.pdbx_seq_one_letter_code
_entity_poly.pdbx_strand_id
1 'polypeptide(L)'
;WSRAKVALQNGADVVIEMPTAVSCQATDLFARGTVEILQKVGCDSLAFGCESGDGIFFEEAVSQREAIEKEISRFVEENRSLTFASQLTQLAVKEFGEDSALVEALQSPNQQLGLAYAVENAKGEHPMKIVPITRVGSGHLDDALDKTAFASGTALRKALKGNRDEEVLREQLSYV
;
A
#
# COMPACT_ATOMS: atom_id res chain seq x y z
N TRP A 1 -18.71 9.05 5.99
CA TRP A 1 -18.80 9.94 7.15
C TRP A 1 -18.17 9.36 8.41
N SER A 2 -18.50 8.14 8.85
CA SER A 2 -17.97 7.54 10.08
C SER A 2 -16.44 7.42 10.08
N ARG A 3 -15.85 6.95 8.98
CA ARG A 3 -14.39 6.81 8.86
C ARG A 3 -13.67 8.17 8.90
N ALA A 4 -14.18 9.18 8.22
CA ALA A 4 -13.64 10.53 8.24
C ALA A 4 -13.71 11.14 9.66
N LYS A 5 -14.85 10.97 10.35
CA LYS A 5 -15.01 11.41 11.74
C LYS A 5 -13.97 10.79 12.67
N VAL A 6 -13.77 9.48 12.56
CA VAL A 6 -12.76 8.76 13.38
C VAL A 6 -11.35 9.28 13.08
N ALA A 7 -10.99 9.47 11.80
CA ALA A 7 -9.69 10.02 11.44
C ALA A 7 -9.45 11.41 12.06
N LEU A 8 -10.42 12.31 11.96
CA LEU A 8 -10.34 13.65 12.56
C LEU A 8 -10.24 13.59 14.09
N GLN A 9 -10.97 12.69 14.75
CA GLN A 9 -10.90 12.50 16.20
C GLN A 9 -9.55 11.94 16.67
N ASN A 10 -8.83 11.24 15.79
CA ASN A 10 -7.51 10.67 16.07
C ASN A 10 -6.35 11.50 15.50
N GLY A 11 -6.56 12.79 15.27
CA GLY A 11 -5.50 13.75 15.00
C GLY A 11 -5.27 14.09 13.53
N ALA A 12 -6.12 13.67 12.62
CA ALA A 12 -6.10 14.20 11.26
C ALA A 12 -6.72 15.62 11.23
N ASP A 13 -6.05 16.57 10.61
CA ASP A 13 -6.57 17.94 10.45
C ASP A 13 -7.55 18.04 9.28
N VAL A 14 -7.33 17.26 8.23
CA VAL A 14 -8.14 17.24 7.01
C VAL A 14 -8.36 15.82 6.54
N VAL A 15 -9.57 15.53 6.07
CA VAL A 15 -9.89 14.27 5.38
C VAL A 15 -10.46 14.63 4.01
N ILE A 16 -9.81 14.12 2.97
CA ILE A 16 -10.21 14.35 1.58
C ILE A 16 -10.85 13.08 1.05
N GLU A 17 -12.07 13.19 0.54
CA GLU A 17 -12.73 12.08 -0.15
C GLU A 17 -12.14 11.92 -1.55
N MET A 18 -11.69 10.72 -1.84
CA MET A 18 -11.22 10.38 -3.18
C MET A 18 -12.39 10.20 -4.14
N PRO A 19 -12.37 10.82 -5.34
CA PRO A 19 -13.41 10.61 -6.32
C PRO A 19 -13.61 9.12 -6.65
N THR A 20 -14.85 8.69 -6.77
CA THR A 20 -15.21 7.29 -7.08
C THR A 20 -14.53 6.79 -8.35
N ALA A 21 -14.39 7.65 -9.35
CA ALA A 21 -13.70 7.33 -10.60
C ALA A 21 -12.23 6.95 -10.39
N VAL A 22 -11.58 7.39 -9.31
CA VAL A 22 -10.21 7.05 -8.93
C VAL A 22 -10.20 5.86 -7.97
N SER A 23 -11.06 5.88 -6.95
CA SER A 23 -11.05 4.87 -5.89
C SER A 23 -11.44 3.46 -6.35
N CYS A 24 -12.11 3.32 -7.50
CA CYS A 24 -12.49 2.03 -8.11
C CYS A 24 -11.49 1.53 -9.16
N GLN A 25 -10.37 2.21 -9.35
CA GLN A 25 -9.37 1.83 -10.35
C GLN A 25 -8.37 0.77 -9.84
N ALA A 26 -7.58 0.24 -10.79
CA ALA A 26 -6.42 -0.59 -10.46
C ALA A 26 -5.37 0.23 -9.68
N THR A 27 -4.46 -0.47 -9.00
CA THR A 27 -3.49 0.09 -8.07
C THR A 27 -2.73 1.30 -8.62
N ASP A 28 -2.27 1.23 -9.87
CA ASP A 28 -1.47 2.31 -10.47
C ASP A 28 -2.30 3.58 -10.69
N LEU A 29 -3.52 3.46 -11.21
CA LEU A 29 -4.42 4.60 -11.41
C LEU A 29 -4.94 5.16 -10.10
N PHE A 30 -5.19 4.29 -9.12
CA PHE A 30 -5.54 4.68 -7.77
C PHE A 30 -4.40 5.49 -7.11
N ALA A 31 -3.17 5.00 -7.20
CA ALA A 31 -1.98 5.67 -6.66
C ALA A 31 -1.76 7.03 -7.34
N ARG A 32 -1.84 7.07 -8.67
CA ARG A 32 -1.71 8.30 -9.45
C ARG A 32 -2.70 9.38 -8.99
N GLY A 33 -4.00 9.05 -8.95
CA GLY A 33 -5.00 10.02 -8.54
C GLY A 33 -4.83 10.48 -7.08
N THR A 34 -4.38 9.57 -6.19
CA THR A 34 -4.05 9.92 -4.79
C THR A 34 -2.90 10.91 -4.73
N VAL A 35 -1.80 10.62 -5.41
CA VAL A 35 -0.60 11.48 -5.43
C VAL A 35 -0.92 12.84 -6.04
N GLU A 36 -1.65 12.89 -7.16
CA GLU A 36 -2.07 14.14 -7.78
C GLU A 36 -2.90 15.03 -6.84
N ILE A 37 -3.81 14.43 -6.05
CA ILE A 37 -4.60 15.17 -5.07
C ILE A 37 -3.70 15.74 -3.99
N LEU A 38 -2.81 14.94 -3.40
CA LEU A 38 -1.92 15.36 -2.33
C LEU A 38 -0.94 16.46 -2.78
N GLN A 39 -0.39 16.36 -3.99
CA GLN A 39 0.45 17.39 -4.57
C GLN A 39 -0.32 18.72 -4.79
N LYS A 40 -1.56 18.66 -5.29
CA LYS A 40 -2.41 19.83 -5.47
C LYS A 40 -2.80 20.51 -4.15
N VAL A 41 -2.93 19.74 -3.08
CA VAL A 41 -3.19 20.28 -1.73
C VAL A 41 -1.93 20.88 -1.11
N GLY A 42 -0.75 20.58 -1.68
CA GLY A 42 0.53 21.13 -1.22
C GLY A 42 1.17 20.31 -0.10
N CYS A 43 0.91 19.00 -0.07
CA CYS A 43 1.61 18.11 0.85
C CYS A 43 3.11 18.03 0.48
N ASP A 44 3.98 18.04 1.47
CA ASP A 44 5.43 17.87 1.34
C ASP A 44 5.90 16.44 1.63
N SER A 45 5.07 15.65 2.25
CA SER A 45 5.39 14.30 2.67
C SER A 45 4.23 13.33 2.36
N LEU A 46 4.57 12.11 1.96
CA LEU A 46 3.64 11.04 1.64
C LEU A 46 3.89 9.85 2.56
N ALA A 47 3.00 9.66 3.55
CA ALA A 47 3.08 8.55 4.49
C ALA A 47 2.11 7.43 4.10
N PHE A 48 2.56 6.17 4.19
CA PHE A 48 1.73 4.99 3.95
C PHE A 48 2.22 3.79 4.75
N GLY A 49 1.32 2.84 5.03
CA GLY A 49 1.66 1.60 5.72
C GLY A 49 2.31 0.57 4.80
N CYS A 50 3.39 -0.06 5.25
CA CYS A 50 4.11 -1.12 4.55
C CYS A 50 4.41 -2.29 5.51
N GLU A 51 4.81 -3.44 4.98
CA GLU A 51 5.25 -4.59 5.78
C GLU A 51 6.73 -4.47 6.15
N SER A 52 7.55 -3.94 5.25
CA SER A 52 9.01 -3.78 5.42
C SER A 52 9.52 -2.58 4.63
N GLY A 53 10.76 -2.22 4.86
CA GLY A 53 11.46 -1.17 4.12
C GLY A 53 11.32 0.22 4.71
N ASP A 54 12.17 1.09 4.22
CA ASP A 54 12.22 2.51 4.54
C ASP A 54 12.14 3.38 3.26
N GLY A 55 12.40 4.67 3.37
CA GLY A 55 12.40 5.56 2.22
C GLY A 55 13.43 5.17 1.15
N ILE A 56 14.62 4.72 1.57
CA ILE A 56 15.70 4.31 0.66
C ILE A 56 15.32 3.05 -0.11
N PHE A 57 14.70 2.09 0.57
CA PHE A 57 14.16 0.88 -0.06
C PHE A 57 13.18 1.21 -1.19
N PHE A 58 12.23 2.11 -0.96
CA PHE A 58 11.25 2.49 -1.98
C PHE A 58 11.89 3.31 -3.11
N GLU A 59 12.90 4.14 -2.84
CA GLU A 59 13.66 4.85 -3.88
C GLU A 59 14.42 3.87 -4.78
N GLU A 60 15.04 2.85 -4.21
CA GLU A 60 15.71 1.78 -4.98
C GLU A 60 14.71 0.99 -5.82
N ALA A 61 13.57 0.58 -5.25
CA ALA A 61 12.52 -0.15 -5.96
C ALA A 61 11.94 0.69 -7.13
N VAL A 62 11.78 2.01 -6.96
CA VAL A 62 11.38 2.93 -8.04
C VAL A 62 12.44 2.97 -9.13
N SER A 63 13.72 3.12 -8.78
CA SER A 63 14.82 3.14 -9.77
C SER A 63 14.87 1.84 -10.59
N GLN A 64 14.73 0.69 -9.93
CA GLN A 64 14.67 -0.60 -10.61
C GLN A 64 13.43 -0.71 -11.51
N ARG A 65 12.27 -0.23 -11.05
CA ARG A 65 11.03 -0.22 -11.83
C ARG A 65 11.14 0.67 -13.08
N GLU A 66 11.79 1.81 -12.98
CA GLU A 66 12.06 2.73 -14.11
C GLU A 66 13.04 2.11 -15.11
N ALA A 67 14.07 1.42 -14.63
CA ALA A 67 15.06 0.76 -15.48
C ALA A 67 14.44 -0.27 -16.44
N ILE A 68 13.39 -0.97 -16.03
CA ILE A 68 12.67 -1.96 -16.86
C ILE A 68 11.42 -1.44 -17.55
N GLU A 69 11.13 -0.14 -17.45
CA GLU A 69 9.89 0.46 -18.00
C GLU A 69 9.69 0.15 -19.50
N LYS A 70 10.77 0.17 -20.26
CA LYS A 70 10.74 -0.08 -21.71
C LYS A 70 10.50 -1.56 -22.05
N GLU A 71 11.04 -2.46 -21.22
CA GLU A 71 10.92 -3.90 -21.38
C GLU A 71 9.54 -4.42 -21.00
N ILE A 72 8.85 -3.76 -20.08
CA ILE A 72 7.54 -4.20 -19.58
C ILE A 72 6.54 -4.37 -20.71
N SER A 73 6.40 -3.39 -21.59
CA SER A 73 5.41 -3.43 -22.69
C SER A 73 5.64 -4.63 -23.59
N ARG A 74 6.89 -4.91 -23.93
CA ARG A 74 7.27 -6.07 -24.75
C ARG A 74 7.04 -7.38 -24.01
N PHE A 75 7.44 -7.45 -22.74
CA PHE A 75 7.28 -8.65 -21.91
C PHE A 75 5.80 -9.00 -21.72
N VAL A 76 4.95 -7.99 -21.53
CA VAL A 76 3.49 -8.14 -21.41
C VAL A 76 2.88 -8.71 -22.69
N GLU A 77 3.31 -8.24 -23.86
CA GLU A 77 2.83 -8.76 -25.14
C GLU A 77 3.19 -10.23 -25.37
N GLU A 78 4.38 -10.64 -24.95
CA GLU A 78 4.90 -12.00 -25.09
C GLU A 78 4.26 -12.98 -24.08
N ASN A 79 3.76 -12.49 -22.94
CA ASN A 79 3.30 -13.32 -21.82
C ASN A 79 1.83 -13.10 -21.44
N ARG A 80 0.95 -12.91 -22.41
CA ARG A 80 -0.48 -12.56 -22.25
C ARG A 80 -1.31 -13.52 -21.37
N SER A 81 -0.82 -14.73 -21.11
CA SER A 81 -1.50 -15.69 -20.23
C SER A 81 -1.35 -15.39 -18.73
N LEU A 82 -0.43 -14.50 -18.36
CA LEU A 82 -0.14 -14.13 -16.99
C LEU A 82 -0.82 -12.80 -16.61
N THR A 83 -1.08 -12.61 -15.33
CA THR A 83 -1.51 -11.31 -14.81
C THR A 83 -0.36 -10.30 -14.91
N PHE A 84 -0.67 -9.02 -15.02
CA PHE A 84 0.34 -7.96 -15.07
C PHE A 84 1.31 -8.00 -13.86
N ALA A 85 0.78 -8.23 -12.66
CA ALA A 85 1.61 -8.37 -11.46
C ALA A 85 2.61 -9.53 -11.57
N SER A 86 2.15 -10.70 -12.06
CA SER A 86 3.05 -11.86 -12.26
C SER A 86 4.10 -11.59 -13.33
N GLN A 87 3.74 -10.92 -14.42
CA GLN A 87 4.66 -10.53 -15.48
C GLN A 87 5.74 -9.58 -14.96
N LEU A 88 5.33 -8.57 -14.21
CA LEU A 88 6.25 -7.60 -13.61
C LEU A 88 7.21 -8.27 -12.63
N THR A 89 6.71 -9.16 -11.78
CA THR A 89 7.57 -9.92 -10.85
C THR A 89 8.58 -10.79 -11.60
N GLN A 90 8.16 -11.54 -12.63
CA GLN A 90 9.09 -12.37 -13.41
C GLN A 90 10.16 -11.54 -14.11
N LEU A 91 9.79 -10.40 -14.67
CA LEU A 91 10.74 -9.49 -15.30
C LEU A 91 11.73 -8.92 -14.27
N ALA A 92 11.22 -8.49 -13.10
CA ALA A 92 12.06 -7.98 -12.03
C ALA A 92 13.06 -9.03 -11.51
N VAL A 93 12.62 -10.27 -11.30
CA VAL A 93 13.50 -11.38 -10.90
C VAL A 93 14.56 -11.64 -11.95
N LYS A 94 14.21 -11.63 -13.23
CA LYS A 94 15.14 -11.85 -14.34
C LYS A 94 16.23 -10.79 -14.41
N GLU A 95 15.88 -9.52 -14.22
CA GLU A 95 16.81 -8.38 -14.40
C GLU A 95 17.61 -8.05 -13.12
N PHE A 96 17.04 -8.26 -11.94
CA PHE A 96 17.65 -7.81 -10.66
C PHE A 96 17.86 -8.94 -9.64
N GLY A 97 17.31 -10.14 -9.87
CA GLY A 97 17.37 -11.26 -8.92
C GLY A 97 16.23 -11.24 -7.90
N GLU A 98 16.08 -12.36 -7.16
CA GLU A 98 14.98 -12.60 -6.22
C GLU A 98 15.01 -11.67 -5.00
N ASP A 99 16.20 -11.25 -4.55
CA ASP A 99 16.41 -10.42 -3.35
C ASP A 99 16.39 -8.91 -3.64
N SER A 100 15.95 -8.49 -4.83
CA SER A 100 15.93 -7.08 -5.19
C SER A 100 14.80 -6.32 -4.51
N ALA A 101 14.99 -5.03 -4.27
CA ALA A 101 13.99 -4.14 -3.67
C ALA A 101 12.66 -4.14 -4.46
N LEU A 102 12.74 -4.17 -5.79
CA LEU A 102 11.55 -4.25 -6.64
C LEU A 102 10.78 -5.56 -6.42
N VAL A 103 11.47 -6.71 -6.36
CA VAL A 103 10.81 -8.01 -6.15
C VAL A 103 10.17 -8.05 -4.77
N GLU A 104 10.86 -7.61 -3.73
CA GLU A 104 10.30 -7.51 -2.37
C GLU A 104 9.08 -6.58 -2.33
N ALA A 105 9.14 -5.43 -3.00
CA ALA A 105 8.01 -4.50 -3.08
C ALA A 105 6.79 -5.08 -3.81
N LEU A 106 6.95 -6.14 -4.59
CA LEU A 106 5.85 -6.83 -5.29
C LEU A 106 5.26 -8.02 -4.51
N GLN A 107 5.79 -8.38 -3.34
CA GLN A 107 5.37 -9.58 -2.60
C GLN A 107 4.04 -9.44 -1.86
N SER A 108 3.66 -8.23 -1.44
CA SER A 108 2.44 -8.02 -0.65
C SER A 108 1.60 -6.86 -1.18
N PRO A 109 0.28 -6.85 -0.91
CA PRO A 109 -0.61 -5.79 -1.37
C PRO A 109 -0.23 -4.39 -0.87
N ASN A 110 0.23 -4.25 0.38
CA ASN A 110 0.61 -2.94 0.90
C ASN A 110 1.96 -2.47 0.32
N GLN A 111 2.91 -3.40 0.13
CA GLN A 111 4.17 -3.10 -0.55
C GLN A 111 3.92 -2.65 -2.00
N GLN A 112 3.07 -3.38 -2.74
CA GLN A 112 2.69 -3.01 -4.11
C GLN A 112 2.05 -1.62 -4.18
N LEU A 113 1.16 -1.31 -3.24
CA LEU A 113 0.54 0.01 -3.17
C LEU A 113 1.56 1.10 -2.81
N GLY A 114 2.45 0.83 -1.85
CA GLY A 114 3.56 1.72 -1.49
C GLY A 114 4.48 2.02 -2.67
N LEU A 115 4.86 0.97 -3.43
CA LEU A 115 5.63 1.11 -4.66
C LEU A 115 4.90 1.97 -5.70
N ALA A 116 3.60 1.72 -5.92
CA ALA A 116 2.81 2.50 -6.86
C ALA A 116 2.75 3.99 -6.47
N TYR A 117 2.58 4.29 -5.18
CA TYR A 117 2.66 5.66 -4.68
C TYR A 117 4.04 6.29 -4.93
N ALA A 118 5.12 5.56 -4.63
CA ALA A 118 6.47 6.05 -4.82
C ALA A 118 6.79 6.32 -6.29
N VAL A 119 6.40 5.42 -7.19
CA VAL A 119 6.54 5.56 -8.66
C VAL A 119 5.79 6.78 -9.18
N GLU A 120 4.53 6.96 -8.78
CA GLU A 120 3.74 8.11 -9.24
C GLU A 120 4.24 9.43 -8.63
N ASN A 121 4.71 9.39 -7.38
CA ASN A 121 5.32 10.54 -6.73
C ASN A 121 6.61 11.01 -7.41
N ALA A 122 7.45 10.08 -7.84
CA ALA A 122 8.72 10.38 -8.53
C ALA A 122 8.51 11.10 -9.89
N LYS A 123 7.34 10.91 -10.53
CA LYS A 123 6.99 11.56 -11.82
C LYS A 123 6.60 13.04 -11.66
N GLY A 124 6.32 13.50 -10.45
CA GLY A 124 5.91 14.87 -10.18
C GLY A 124 7.07 15.88 -10.27
N GLU A 125 6.77 17.13 -10.58
CA GLU A 125 7.78 18.22 -10.61
C GLU A 125 8.39 18.47 -9.23
N HIS A 126 7.62 18.27 -8.17
CA HIS A 126 8.02 18.42 -6.77
C HIS A 126 7.63 17.16 -5.99
N PRO A 127 8.46 16.10 -6.05
CA PRO A 127 8.16 14.86 -5.33
C PRO A 127 8.09 15.10 -3.82
N MET A 128 7.05 14.55 -3.20
CA MET A 128 6.90 14.52 -1.75
C MET A 128 7.94 13.58 -1.12
N LYS A 129 8.36 13.86 0.11
CA LYS A 129 9.19 12.95 0.88
C LYS A 129 8.42 11.68 1.17
N ILE A 130 8.96 10.52 0.80
CA ILE A 130 8.38 9.21 1.12
C ILE A 130 8.64 8.86 2.58
N VAL A 131 7.57 8.52 3.30
CA VAL A 131 7.59 8.17 4.73
C VAL A 131 6.84 6.84 4.93
N PRO A 132 7.48 5.69 4.67
CA PRO A 132 6.86 4.40 4.92
C PRO A 132 6.72 4.19 6.44
N ILE A 133 5.58 3.64 6.84
CA ILE A 133 5.30 3.30 8.25
C ILE A 133 5.14 1.79 8.32
N THR A 134 6.10 1.13 8.95
CA THR A 134 6.04 -0.33 9.13
C THR A 134 4.86 -0.68 10.03
N ARG A 135 4.03 -1.59 9.57
CA ARG A 135 2.86 -2.07 10.30
C ARG A 135 3.30 -2.90 11.51
N VAL A 136 2.71 -2.59 12.64
CA VAL A 136 2.89 -3.36 13.88
C VAL A 136 1.65 -4.22 14.07
N GLY A 137 1.84 -5.53 14.28
CA GLY A 137 0.72 -6.47 14.54
C GLY A 137 0.71 -7.67 13.60
N SER A 138 -0.40 -8.40 13.62
CA SER A 138 -0.60 -9.61 12.81
C SER A 138 -0.60 -9.30 11.31
N GLY A 139 -0.03 -10.21 10.52
CA GLY A 139 -0.02 -10.15 9.06
C GLY A 139 -1.43 -10.03 8.47
N HIS A 140 -1.53 -9.56 7.24
CA HIS A 140 -2.81 -9.29 6.57
C HIS A 140 -3.73 -10.53 6.46
N LEU A 141 -3.18 -11.72 6.59
CA LEU A 141 -3.87 -13.03 6.52
C LEU A 141 -4.04 -13.71 7.89
N ASP A 142 -3.57 -13.13 8.99
CA ASP A 142 -3.77 -13.73 10.30
C ASP A 142 -5.22 -13.63 10.72
N ASP A 143 -5.84 -14.80 10.85
CA ASP A 143 -7.24 -15.00 11.19
C ASP A 143 -7.50 -15.04 12.71
N ALA A 144 -6.45 -15.04 13.52
CA ALA A 144 -6.55 -15.15 14.97
C ALA A 144 -6.51 -13.77 15.65
N LEU A 145 -7.37 -13.60 16.64
CA LEU A 145 -7.27 -12.48 17.59
C LEU A 145 -6.15 -12.84 18.60
N ASP A 146 -4.98 -12.25 18.41
CA ASP A 146 -3.93 -12.30 19.43
C ASP A 146 -4.11 -11.14 20.40
N LYS A 147 -4.15 -11.43 21.71
CA LYS A 147 -4.30 -10.42 22.76
C LYS A 147 -3.09 -9.48 22.88
N THR A 148 -1.96 -9.84 22.26
CA THR A 148 -0.69 -9.10 22.35
C THR A 148 -0.38 -8.27 21.11
N ALA A 149 -1.17 -8.36 20.04
CA ALA A 149 -0.94 -7.68 18.78
C ALA A 149 -2.22 -7.00 18.26
N PHE A 150 -2.07 -5.94 17.46
CA PHE A 150 -3.20 -5.32 16.77
C PHE A 150 -3.82 -6.31 15.78
N ALA A 151 -5.11 -6.60 15.96
CA ALA A 151 -5.82 -7.54 15.11
C ALA A 151 -6.00 -6.99 13.68
N SER A 152 -5.91 -7.88 12.70
CA SER A 152 -6.24 -7.52 11.31
C SER A 152 -7.72 -7.16 11.16
N GLY A 153 -8.06 -6.29 10.22
CA GLY A 153 -9.47 -5.99 9.93
C GLY A 153 -10.29 -7.23 9.51
N THR A 154 -9.63 -8.27 9.01
CA THR A 154 -10.25 -9.57 8.69
C THR A 154 -10.57 -10.36 9.95
N ALA A 155 -9.64 -10.43 10.91
CA ALA A 155 -9.85 -11.07 12.20
C ALA A 155 -11.00 -10.39 12.98
N LEU A 156 -11.01 -9.05 13.01
CA LEU A 156 -12.11 -8.28 13.64
C LEU A 156 -13.47 -8.54 12.98
N ARG A 157 -13.55 -8.56 11.65
CA ARG A 157 -14.80 -8.87 10.94
C ARG A 157 -15.28 -10.30 11.18
N LYS A 158 -14.37 -11.27 11.26
CA LYS A 158 -14.71 -12.67 11.60
C LYS A 158 -15.21 -12.78 13.03
N ALA A 159 -14.57 -12.11 13.98
CA ALA A 159 -14.98 -12.09 15.36
C ALA A 159 -16.36 -11.47 15.54
N LEU A 160 -16.64 -10.33 14.90
CA LEU A 160 -17.95 -9.68 14.91
C LEU A 160 -19.07 -10.57 14.32
N LYS A 161 -18.78 -11.34 13.27
CA LYS A 161 -19.75 -12.28 12.67
C LYS A 161 -19.95 -13.54 13.49
N GLY A 162 -18.96 -13.94 14.29
CA GLY A 162 -18.94 -15.20 15.02
C GLY A 162 -19.48 -15.15 16.45
N ASN A 163 -20.06 -14.04 16.90
CA ASN A 163 -20.56 -13.85 18.29
C ASN A 163 -19.51 -14.20 19.37
N ARG A 164 -18.23 -13.95 19.09
CA ARG A 164 -17.14 -14.23 20.02
C ARG A 164 -16.84 -13.03 20.91
N ASP A 165 -16.63 -13.35 22.18
CA ASP A 165 -16.19 -12.52 23.30
C ASP A 165 -16.18 -11.00 23.08
N GLU A 166 -17.26 -10.37 23.51
CA GLU A 166 -17.44 -8.90 23.45
C GLU A 166 -16.31 -8.16 24.18
N GLU A 167 -15.70 -8.80 25.16
CA GLU A 167 -14.61 -8.27 25.98
C GLU A 167 -13.31 -8.16 25.18
N VAL A 168 -12.96 -9.19 24.40
CA VAL A 168 -11.77 -9.18 23.50
C VAL A 168 -11.95 -8.17 22.38
N LEU A 169 -13.17 -8.04 21.84
CA LEU A 169 -13.48 -7.02 20.84
C LEU A 169 -13.40 -5.60 21.40
N ARG A 170 -13.84 -5.37 22.63
CA ARG A 170 -13.73 -4.08 23.31
C ARG A 170 -12.27 -3.71 23.59
N GLU A 171 -11.44 -4.63 24.02
CA GLU A 171 -10.00 -4.39 24.18
C GLU A 171 -9.32 -4.00 22.87
N GLN A 172 -9.60 -4.72 21.79
CA GLN A 172 -9.04 -4.46 20.45
C GLN A 172 -9.57 -3.19 19.77
N LEU A 173 -10.76 -2.73 20.16
CA LEU A 173 -11.42 -1.52 19.66
C LEU A 173 -11.28 -0.31 20.59
N SER A 174 -10.71 -0.48 21.79
CA SER A 174 -10.57 0.60 22.79
C SER A 174 -9.61 1.72 22.39
N TYR A 175 -8.90 1.55 21.28
CA TYR A 175 -8.04 2.58 20.69
C TYR A 175 -8.74 3.41 19.59
N VAL A 176 -10.06 3.27 19.44
CA VAL A 176 -10.86 4.03 18.46
C VAL A 176 -11.76 5.05 19.18
#